data_6bb9d6879fed63ec77eaa82bf6327e85
#
_entry.id   6bb9d6879fed63ec77eaa82bf6327e85
#
_cell.length_a   1.000
_cell.length_b   1.000
_cell.length_c   1.000
_cell.angle_alpha   90.00
_cell.angle_beta   90.00
_cell.angle_gamma   90.00
#
_symmetry.space_group_name_H-M   'P 1'
#
loop_
_entity.id
_entity.type
_entity.pdbx_description
1 polymer ?
#
loop_
_entity_poly.entity_id
_entity_poly.type
_entity_poly.pdbx_seq_one_letter_code
_entity_poly.pdbx_strand_id
1 'polypeptide(L)'
;MHTNAAGSDVFDNLRLEHRRGCLVVAVLAQLYTEHYGYALRKSLEELGLAIDENTLYPLLRRLESQGLLVSQWREEEKRNKRFYRLSPLGEEVLPNLLAEWRQMSTALERILGDRAVASAPKSRTQSKEDQ
;
A
#
# COMPACT_ATOMS: atom_id res chain seq x y z
N MET A 1 8.70 -24.35 19.56
CA MET A 1 7.49 -23.58 19.66
C MET A 1 7.73 -22.15 20.09
N HIS A 2 8.49 -22.00 21.14
CA HIS A 2 8.70 -20.66 21.66
C HIS A 2 9.47 -19.78 20.71
N THR A 3 10.41 -20.37 19.98
CA THR A 3 11.14 -19.60 18.98
C THR A 3 10.19 -19.09 17.92
N ASN A 4 9.20 -19.90 17.57
CA ASN A 4 8.24 -19.47 16.56
C ASN A 4 7.43 -18.28 17.02
N ALA A 5 7.06 -18.28 18.29
CA ALA A 5 6.28 -17.17 18.82
C ALA A 5 7.11 -15.88 18.81
N ALA A 6 8.35 -15.96 19.25
CA ALA A 6 9.23 -14.78 19.25
C ALA A 6 9.49 -14.30 17.83
N GLY A 7 9.78 -15.23 16.92
CA GLY A 7 9.99 -14.86 15.54
C GLY A 7 8.78 -14.26 14.91
N SER A 8 7.59 -14.77 15.26
CA SER A 8 6.36 -14.27 14.73
C SER A 8 6.09 -12.83 15.16
N ASP A 9 6.38 -12.52 16.44
CA ASP A 9 6.18 -11.17 16.93
C ASP A 9 7.13 -10.18 16.26
N VAL A 10 8.37 -10.58 16.09
CA VAL A 10 9.36 -9.73 15.43
C VAL A 10 8.94 -9.50 13.98
N PHE A 11 8.52 -10.56 13.31
CA PHE A 11 8.10 -10.44 11.92
C PHE A 11 6.89 -9.52 11.79
N ASP A 12 5.92 -9.67 12.69
CA ASP A 12 4.72 -8.84 12.61
C ASP A 12 5.07 -7.36 12.75
N ASN A 13 5.98 -7.03 13.64
CA ASN A 13 6.39 -5.65 13.83
C ASN A 13 7.12 -5.12 12.60
N LEU A 14 8.03 -5.91 12.05
CA LEU A 14 8.76 -5.49 10.87
C LEU A 14 7.84 -5.39 9.66
N ARG A 15 6.88 -6.28 9.57
CA ARG A 15 5.93 -6.24 8.45
C ARG A 15 5.12 -4.95 8.49
N LEU A 16 4.67 -4.54 9.66
CA LEU A 16 3.93 -3.30 9.78
C LEU A 16 4.76 -2.11 9.34
N GLU A 17 6.02 -2.10 9.76
CA GLU A 17 6.94 -1.05 9.38
C GLU A 17 7.16 -1.04 7.89
N HIS A 18 7.36 -2.22 7.32
CA HIS A 18 7.59 -2.37 5.89
C HIS A 18 6.39 -1.91 5.08
N ARG A 19 5.18 -2.22 5.55
CA ARG A 19 3.98 -1.90 4.79
C ARG A 19 3.62 -0.43 4.82
N ARG A 20 4.08 0.30 5.82
CA ARG A 20 3.65 1.68 6.00
C ARG A 20 3.93 2.55 4.78
N GLY A 21 5.15 2.49 4.28
CA GLY A 21 5.51 3.27 3.09
C GLY A 21 4.78 2.80 1.86
N CYS A 22 4.62 1.49 1.71
CA CYS A 22 3.90 0.95 0.55
C CYS A 22 2.45 1.41 0.54
N LEU A 23 1.83 1.48 1.71
CA LEU A 23 0.44 1.91 1.78
C LEU A 23 0.27 3.36 1.38
N VAL A 24 1.21 4.21 1.76
CA VAL A 24 1.16 5.61 1.35
C VAL A 24 1.17 5.70 -0.17
N VAL A 25 2.10 5.01 -0.81
CA VAL A 25 2.20 5.04 -2.27
C VAL A 25 0.94 4.48 -2.90
N ALA A 26 0.44 3.36 -2.36
CA ALA A 26 -0.74 2.71 -2.93
C ALA A 26 -1.98 3.59 -2.82
N VAL A 27 -2.16 4.22 -1.67
CA VAL A 27 -3.32 5.10 -1.47
C VAL A 27 -3.24 6.29 -2.40
N LEU A 28 -2.08 6.93 -2.48
CA LEU A 28 -1.93 8.07 -3.36
C LEU A 28 -2.17 7.67 -4.82
N ALA A 29 -1.64 6.53 -5.23
CA ALA A 29 -1.79 6.09 -6.62
C ALA A 29 -3.24 5.80 -6.96
N GLN A 30 -3.98 5.18 -6.04
CA GLN A 30 -5.39 4.90 -6.27
C GLN A 30 -6.20 6.18 -6.39
N LEU A 31 -5.75 7.24 -5.74
CA LEU A 31 -6.52 8.48 -5.69
C LEU A 31 -6.21 9.44 -6.82
N TYR A 32 -5.51 8.98 -7.86
CA TYR A 32 -5.60 9.67 -9.13
C TYR A 32 -7.06 9.74 -9.57
N THR A 33 -7.83 8.74 -9.21
CA THR A 33 -9.26 8.69 -9.44
C THR A 33 -9.95 8.87 -8.10
N GLU A 34 -11.01 9.65 -8.10
CA GLU A 34 -11.73 9.94 -6.88
C GLU A 34 -12.38 8.69 -6.30
N HIS A 35 -12.26 8.52 -4.98
CA HIS A 35 -12.90 7.41 -4.26
C HIS A 35 -13.35 7.90 -2.89
N TYR A 36 -14.47 7.36 -2.40
CA TYR A 36 -14.74 7.51 -0.98
C TYR A 36 -14.13 6.31 -0.25
N GLY A 37 -14.02 6.46 1.09
CA GLY A 37 -13.19 5.54 1.87
C GLY A 37 -13.49 4.06 1.67
N TYR A 38 -14.77 3.69 1.70
CA TYR A 38 -15.14 2.29 1.54
C TYR A 38 -14.72 1.75 0.17
N ALA A 39 -14.98 2.52 -0.88
CA ALA A 39 -14.63 2.10 -2.23
C ALA A 39 -13.12 1.98 -2.40
N LEU A 40 -12.38 2.90 -1.78
CA LEU A 40 -10.93 2.84 -1.83
C LEU A 40 -10.42 1.59 -1.14
N ARG A 41 -10.94 1.30 0.03
CA ARG A 41 -10.51 0.11 0.77
C ARG A 41 -10.80 -1.15 -0.01
N LYS A 42 -11.97 -1.21 -0.63
CA LYS A 42 -12.35 -2.38 -1.39
C LYS A 42 -11.47 -2.54 -2.63
N SER A 43 -11.18 -1.45 -3.29
CA SER A 43 -10.32 -1.48 -4.46
C SER A 43 -8.91 -1.96 -4.11
N LEU A 44 -8.37 -1.46 -3.01
CA LEU A 44 -7.05 -1.88 -2.57
C LEU A 44 -7.03 -3.36 -2.22
N GLU A 45 -8.10 -3.84 -1.57
CA GLU A 45 -8.19 -5.25 -1.23
C GLU A 45 -8.21 -6.13 -2.48
N GLU A 46 -8.96 -5.71 -3.48
CA GLU A 46 -9.03 -6.46 -4.74
C GLU A 46 -7.70 -6.51 -5.45
N LEU A 47 -6.86 -5.51 -5.24
CA LEU A 47 -5.54 -5.46 -5.85
C LEU A 47 -4.47 -6.12 -5.00
N GLY A 48 -4.85 -6.73 -3.87
CA GLY A 48 -3.92 -7.47 -3.05
C GLY A 48 -3.42 -6.75 -1.82
N LEU A 49 -3.94 -5.55 -1.53
CA LEU A 49 -3.51 -4.78 -0.37
C LEU A 49 -4.68 -4.59 0.57
N ALA A 50 -4.95 -5.62 1.39
CA ALA A 50 -6.00 -5.52 2.39
C ALA A 50 -5.55 -4.58 3.50
N ILE A 51 -6.40 -3.63 3.83
CA ILE A 51 -6.10 -2.63 4.85
C ILE A 51 -7.41 -2.36 5.59
N ASP A 52 -7.35 -2.31 6.91
CA ASP A 52 -8.58 -2.10 7.66
C ASP A 52 -8.85 -0.60 7.83
N GLU A 53 -10.07 -0.31 8.28
CA GLU A 53 -10.53 1.06 8.44
C GLU A 53 -9.69 1.82 9.46
N ASN A 54 -9.27 1.13 10.50
CA ASN A 54 -8.53 1.79 11.57
C ASN A 54 -7.15 2.27 11.09
N THR A 55 -6.66 1.69 10.02
CA THR A 55 -5.40 2.12 9.43
C THR A 55 -5.63 3.11 8.31
N LEU A 56 -6.62 2.83 7.47
CA LEU A 56 -6.82 3.62 6.27
C LEU A 56 -7.32 5.03 6.56
N TYR A 57 -8.34 5.17 7.40
CA TYR A 57 -8.94 6.49 7.60
C TYR A 57 -8.00 7.47 8.27
N PRO A 58 -7.23 7.10 9.29
CA PRO A 58 -6.23 8.03 9.82
C PRO A 58 -5.16 8.40 8.80
N LEU A 59 -4.81 7.46 7.93
CA LEU A 59 -3.83 7.75 6.88
C LEU A 59 -4.40 8.78 5.91
N LEU A 60 -5.64 8.62 5.49
CA LEU A 60 -6.27 9.58 4.59
C LEU A 60 -6.27 10.97 5.19
N ARG A 61 -6.62 11.08 6.47
CA ARG A 61 -6.65 12.37 7.13
C ARG A 61 -5.26 12.99 7.23
N ARG A 62 -4.26 12.15 7.49
CA ARG A 62 -2.89 12.66 7.56
C ARG A 62 -2.42 13.16 6.20
N LEU A 63 -2.67 12.39 5.16
CA LEU A 63 -2.26 12.79 3.82
C LEU A 63 -2.97 14.06 3.38
N GLU A 64 -4.23 14.20 3.75
CA GLU A 64 -4.95 15.42 3.44
C GLU A 64 -4.37 16.61 4.20
N SER A 65 -4.03 16.43 5.46
CA SER A 65 -3.47 17.53 6.23
C SER A 65 -2.08 17.90 5.74
N GLN A 66 -1.40 17.00 5.09
CA GLN A 66 -0.11 17.30 4.47
C GLN A 66 -0.29 17.94 3.09
N GLY A 67 -1.51 18.14 2.66
CA GLY A 67 -1.77 18.80 1.40
C GLY A 67 -1.72 17.90 0.19
N LEU A 68 -1.61 16.58 0.38
CA LEU A 68 -1.48 15.65 -0.73
C LEU A 68 -2.82 15.20 -1.28
N LEU A 69 -3.87 15.32 -0.48
CA LEU A 69 -5.21 14.94 -0.88
C LEU A 69 -6.16 16.09 -0.66
N VAL A 70 -7.21 16.12 -1.45
CA VAL A 70 -8.35 17.00 -1.19
C VAL A 70 -9.56 16.12 -1.04
N SER A 71 -10.53 16.57 -0.26
CA SER A 71 -11.73 15.79 -0.04
C SER A 71 -12.96 16.66 -0.15
N GLN A 72 -14.08 16.01 -0.36
CA GLN A 72 -15.34 16.68 -0.56
C GLN A 72 -16.45 15.77 -0.06
N TRP A 73 -17.34 16.33 0.75
CA TRP A 73 -18.49 15.59 1.20
C TRP A 73 -19.58 15.68 0.14
N ARG A 74 -20.20 14.56 -0.16
CA ARG A 74 -21.32 14.52 -1.08
C ARG A 74 -22.32 13.51 -0.60
N GLU A 75 -23.58 13.80 -0.86
CA GLU A 75 -24.63 12.86 -0.55
C GLU A 75 -24.86 11.94 -1.73
N GLU A 76 -24.79 10.64 -1.47
CA GLU A 76 -25.09 9.63 -2.47
C GLU A 76 -25.91 8.55 -1.82
N GLU A 77 -27.00 8.17 -2.47
CA GLU A 77 -27.86 7.11 -1.94
C GLU A 77 -28.28 7.42 -0.51
N LYS A 78 -28.59 8.68 -0.25
CA LYS A 78 -29.06 9.15 1.04
C LYS A 78 -28.03 9.01 2.15
N ARG A 79 -26.75 8.98 1.78
CA ARG A 79 -25.65 8.92 2.75
C ARG A 79 -24.65 10.00 2.41
N ASN A 80 -24.12 10.62 3.46
CA ASN A 80 -23.01 11.54 3.28
C ASN A 80 -21.73 10.74 3.18
N LYS A 81 -21.03 10.90 2.06
CA LYS A 81 -19.77 10.21 1.82
C LYS A 81 -18.68 11.22 1.55
N ARG A 82 -17.51 10.96 2.08
CA ARG A 82 -16.37 11.83 1.87
C ARG A 82 -15.51 11.25 0.77
N PHE A 83 -15.39 12.01 -0.30
CA PHE A 83 -14.63 11.57 -1.48
C PHE A 83 -13.27 12.22 -1.46
N TYR A 84 -12.25 11.43 -1.72
CA TYR A 84 -10.85 11.88 -1.71
C TYR A 84 -10.28 11.74 -3.10
N ARG A 85 -9.35 12.61 -3.43
CA ARG A 85 -8.54 12.49 -4.63
C ARG A 85 -7.25 13.25 -4.43
N LEU A 86 -6.28 13.01 -5.30
CA LEU A 86 -5.01 13.71 -5.22
C LEU A 86 -5.22 15.20 -5.40
N SER A 87 -4.51 15.98 -4.61
CA SER A 87 -4.40 17.41 -4.83
C SER A 87 -3.37 17.66 -5.93
N PRO A 88 -3.27 18.89 -6.45
CA PRO A 88 -2.18 19.21 -7.37
C PRO A 88 -0.81 18.88 -6.78
N LEU A 89 -0.61 19.16 -5.49
CA LEU A 89 0.65 18.79 -4.85
C LEU A 89 0.84 17.28 -4.83
N GLY A 90 -0.24 16.53 -4.57
CA GLY A 90 -0.16 15.08 -4.57
C GLY A 90 0.23 14.55 -5.93
N GLU A 91 -0.31 15.14 -6.99
CA GLU A 91 0.03 14.73 -8.34
C GLU A 91 1.49 15.03 -8.68
N GLU A 92 2.04 16.05 -8.05
CA GLU A 92 3.43 16.39 -8.24
C GLU A 92 4.36 15.48 -7.46
N VAL A 93 3.98 15.13 -6.23
CA VAL A 93 4.81 14.35 -5.33
C VAL A 93 4.82 12.88 -5.69
N LEU A 94 3.67 12.35 -6.13
CA LEU A 94 3.55 10.92 -6.33
C LEU A 94 4.56 10.33 -7.33
N PRO A 95 4.80 10.95 -8.49
CA PRO A 95 5.80 10.38 -9.40
C PRO A 95 7.18 10.26 -8.77
N ASN A 96 7.54 11.20 -7.93
CA ASN A 96 8.83 11.14 -7.24
C ASN A 96 8.87 10.00 -6.24
N LEU A 97 7.77 9.78 -5.53
CA LEU A 97 7.68 8.65 -4.61
C LEU A 97 7.75 7.33 -5.34
N LEU A 98 7.09 7.25 -6.49
CA LEU A 98 7.12 6.02 -7.28
C LEU A 98 8.53 5.74 -7.79
N ALA A 99 9.24 6.77 -8.18
CA ALA A 99 10.61 6.59 -8.64
C ALA A 99 11.49 6.07 -7.51
N GLU A 100 11.31 6.62 -6.30
CA GLU A 100 12.04 6.14 -5.14
C GLU A 100 11.71 4.68 -4.84
N TRP A 101 10.43 4.34 -4.92
CA TRP A 101 10.02 2.97 -4.65
C TRP A 101 10.66 1.99 -5.63
N ARG A 102 10.67 2.35 -6.91
CA ARG A 102 11.28 1.49 -7.93
C ARG A 102 12.77 1.36 -7.75
N GLN A 103 13.42 2.45 -7.39
CA GLN A 103 14.85 2.44 -7.17
C GLN A 103 15.21 1.55 -5.99
N MET A 104 14.46 1.64 -4.91
CA MET A 104 14.71 0.81 -3.74
C MET A 104 14.45 -0.66 -4.03
N SER A 105 13.39 -0.96 -4.78
CA SER A 105 13.09 -2.33 -5.15
C SER A 105 14.24 -2.93 -5.97
N THR A 106 14.73 -2.16 -6.92
CA THR A 106 15.85 -2.62 -7.76
C THR A 106 17.09 -2.83 -6.92
N ALA A 107 17.37 -1.91 -6.00
CA ALA A 107 18.55 -2.05 -5.14
C ALA A 107 18.46 -3.30 -4.28
N LEU A 108 17.27 -3.56 -3.73
CA LEU A 108 17.08 -4.75 -2.92
C LEU A 108 17.29 -6.02 -3.72
N GLU A 109 16.81 -6.04 -4.95
CA GLU A 109 17.02 -7.21 -5.80
C GLU A 109 18.50 -7.46 -6.02
N ARG A 110 19.26 -6.40 -6.24
CA ARG A 110 20.70 -6.52 -6.43
C ARG A 110 21.42 -6.99 -5.17
N ILE A 111 21.02 -6.44 -4.03
CA ILE A 111 21.62 -6.79 -2.75
C ILE A 111 21.40 -8.26 -2.46
N LEU A 112 20.18 -8.75 -2.69
CA LEU A 112 19.83 -10.13 -2.38
C LEU A 112 20.42 -11.10 -3.38
N GLY A 113 20.43 -10.70 -4.64
CA GLY A 113 21.02 -11.54 -5.69
C GLY A 113 20.46 -12.94 -5.65
N ASP A 114 21.35 -13.93 -5.75
CA ASP A 114 20.95 -15.32 -5.78
C ASP A 114 20.32 -15.79 -4.49
N ARG A 115 20.60 -15.10 -3.39
CA ARG A 115 20.01 -15.50 -2.12
C ARG A 115 18.50 -15.35 -2.11
N ALA A 116 18.02 -14.28 -2.72
CA ALA A 116 16.58 -14.06 -2.80
C ALA A 116 15.90 -15.14 -3.61
N VAL A 117 16.53 -15.52 -4.70
CA VAL A 117 16.00 -16.58 -5.56
C VAL A 117 15.95 -17.89 -4.79
N ALA A 118 17.01 -18.20 -4.06
CA ALA A 118 17.07 -19.46 -3.30
C ALA A 118 16.03 -19.49 -2.20
N SER A 119 15.68 -18.35 -1.63
CA SER A 119 14.71 -18.27 -0.54
C SER A 119 13.29 -18.19 -1.00
N ALA A 120 13.05 -17.92 -2.26
CA ALA A 120 11.71 -17.69 -2.75
C ALA A 120 10.87 -18.95 -2.67
N PRO A 121 9.59 -18.82 -2.39
CA PRO A 121 8.69 -19.97 -2.41
C PRO A 121 8.66 -20.56 -3.81
N LYS A 122 8.82 -21.86 -3.89
CA LYS A 122 8.93 -22.50 -5.19
C LYS A 122 7.64 -22.99 -5.75
N SER A 123 6.68 -23.29 -4.90
CA SER A 123 5.47 -23.93 -5.36
C SER A 123 4.76 -23.11 -6.43
N ARG A 124 4.69 -21.82 -6.25
CA ARG A 124 4.03 -20.97 -7.20
C ARG A 124 4.70 -20.93 -8.54
N THR A 125 6.01 -20.77 -8.47
CA THR A 125 6.79 -20.64 -9.68
C THR A 125 6.81 -21.91 -10.47
N GLN A 126 6.93 -23.02 -9.76
CA GLN A 126 7.02 -24.31 -10.40
C GLN A 126 5.80 -24.62 -11.23
N SER A 127 4.64 -24.39 -10.65
CA SER A 127 3.42 -24.75 -11.36
C SER A 127 3.29 -24.02 -12.66
N LYS A 128 3.83 -22.84 -12.74
CA LYS A 128 3.76 -22.09 -13.99
C LYS A 128 4.68 -22.66 -15.05
N GLU A 129 5.83 -23.03 -14.63
CA GLU A 129 6.82 -23.48 -15.60
C GLU A 129 6.49 -24.82 -16.14
N ASP A 130 5.75 -25.58 -15.42
CA ASP A 130 5.38 -26.89 -15.91
C ASP A 130 4.41 -26.82 -17.05
N GLN A 131 3.87 -25.66 -17.29
CA GLN A 131 2.99 -25.48 -18.41
C GLN A 131 3.77 -25.39 -19.69
#